data_28b67f3b1995616c1418031a9ec72537
#
_entry.id   28b67f3b1995616c1418031a9ec72537
#
_cell.length_a   1.000
_cell.length_b   1.000
_cell.length_c   1.000
_cell.angle_alpha   90.00
_cell.angle_beta   90.00
_cell.angle_gamma   90.00
#
_symmetry.space_group_name_H-M   'P 1'
#
loop_
_entity.id
_entity.type
_entity.pdbx_description
1 polymer ?
#
loop_
_entity_poly.entity_id
_entity_poly.type
_entity_poly.pdbx_seq_one_letter_code
_entity_poly.pdbx_strand_id
1 'polypeptide(L)'
;MKLKIVSENNFPTAAGLASSAAGFAALVRAIADLYALPVSPKELSRIARQGSGSACRSLFGGYVAWDMGMSADGGDSVAREVAPAKHWPDMRAVILVASAEKKSVGSTAGMQATVATSALFRTRTEDWVPRRMVEMEAAIRARDFQTFADVTMRDSNNFHATCLDTHPPILYMNDASRAAVRAVEKINEAAGKLVAAYTFDAGPNAVVYYEAENEKLVAGAFKALLEDKEGWENERGKAVRYGDARVMEPAVAKALKEGIGRVILTGVGEGPMKVETHLVDETGEAIIAR
;
A
#
# COMPACT_ATOMS: atom_id res chain seq x y z
N MET A 1 1.08 -19.26 31.40
CA MET A 1 0.77 -17.84 31.40
C MET A 1 -0.32 -17.61 30.34
N LYS A 2 -1.41 -16.90 30.66
CA LYS A 2 -2.46 -16.57 29.66
C LYS A 2 -2.10 -15.22 29.04
N LEU A 3 -2.14 -15.10 27.72
CA LEU A 3 -1.90 -13.88 26.98
C LEU A 3 -3.22 -13.41 26.35
N LYS A 4 -3.58 -12.15 26.55
CA LYS A 4 -4.70 -11.49 25.87
C LYS A 4 -4.11 -10.51 24.85
N ILE A 5 -4.58 -10.58 23.63
CA ILE A 5 -4.12 -9.73 22.52
C ILE A 5 -5.32 -8.94 22.03
N VAL A 6 -5.19 -7.61 21.98
CA VAL A 6 -6.15 -6.69 21.38
C VAL A 6 -5.46 -5.94 20.26
N SER A 7 -6.09 -5.90 19.09
CA SER A 7 -5.55 -5.24 17.89
C SER A 7 -6.66 -4.50 17.17
N GLU A 8 -6.34 -3.30 16.67
CA GLU A 8 -7.25 -2.46 15.92
C GLU A 8 -6.55 -1.93 14.66
N ASN A 9 -7.26 -1.91 13.54
CA ASN A 9 -6.83 -1.23 12.31
C ASN A 9 -7.60 0.08 12.13
N ASN A 10 -6.88 1.16 11.85
CA ASN A 10 -7.47 2.47 11.58
C ASN A 10 -7.79 2.71 10.09
N PHE A 11 -7.75 1.65 9.27
CA PHE A 11 -8.09 1.66 7.85
C PHE A 11 -8.81 0.35 7.47
N PRO A 12 -9.52 0.29 6.31
CA PRO A 12 -10.31 -0.88 5.93
C PRO A 12 -9.51 -2.18 5.88
N THR A 13 -10.06 -3.24 6.48
CA THR A 13 -9.46 -4.58 6.50
C THR A 13 -9.90 -5.41 5.30
N ALA A 14 -9.02 -6.28 4.79
CA ALA A 14 -9.28 -7.20 3.67
C ALA A 14 -9.74 -6.51 2.36
N ALA A 15 -9.38 -5.24 2.17
CA ALA A 15 -9.79 -4.40 1.05
C ALA A 15 -8.62 -4.00 0.11
N GLY A 16 -7.50 -4.76 0.13
CA GLY A 16 -6.31 -4.46 -0.68
C GLY A 16 -5.48 -3.29 -0.15
N LEU A 17 -5.47 -3.06 1.17
CA LEU A 17 -4.65 -2.03 1.84
C LEU A 17 -3.65 -2.64 2.83
N ALA A 18 -3.24 -3.89 2.61
CA ALA A 18 -2.23 -4.58 3.41
C ALA A 18 -2.53 -4.66 4.92
N SER A 19 -3.81 -4.79 5.31
CA SER A 19 -4.24 -4.86 6.71
C SER A 19 -3.63 -6.05 7.47
N SER A 20 -3.47 -7.21 6.83
CA SER A 20 -2.79 -8.35 7.42
C SER A 20 -1.31 -8.07 7.68
N ALA A 21 -0.64 -7.32 6.80
CA ALA A 21 0.75 -6.94 6.99
C ALA A 21 0.93 -6.06 8.22
N ALA A 22 0.08 -5.05 8.40
CA ALA A 22 0.09 -4.18 9.56
C ALA A 22 -0.18 -4.97 10.85
N GLY A 23 -1.23 -5.81 10.86
CA GLY A 23 -1.62 -6.60 12.03
C GLY A 23 -0.53 -7.59 12.47
N PHE A 24 0.04 -8.36 11.55
CA PHE A 24 1.11 -9.31 11.89
C PHE A 24 2.42 -8.63 12.30
N ALA A 25 2.79 -7.51 11.68
CA ALA A 25 3.97 -6.75 12.09
C ALA A 25 3.80 -6.18 13.52
N ALA A 26 2.65 -5.58 13.81
CA ALA A 26 2.31 -5.07 15.14
C ALA A 26 2.32 -6.20 16.19
N LEU A 27 1.69 -7.34 15.88
CA LEU A 27 1.64 -8.50 16.76
C LEU A 27 3.04 -9.04 17.09
N VAL A 28 3.85 -9.30 16.06
CA VAL A 28 5.20 -9.87 16.25
C VAL A 28 6.09 -8.91 17.01
N ARG A 29 6.01 -7.60 16.72
CA ARG A 29 6.77 -6.58 17.45
C ARG A 29 6.32 -6.47 18.90
N ALA A 30 5.02 -6.43 19.17
CA ALA A 30 4.47 -6.35 20.53
C ALA A 30 4.85 -7.57 21.39
N ILE A 31 4.83 -8.77 20.81
CA ILE A 31 5.27 -9.99 21.51
C ILE A 31 6.77 -9.92 21.81
N ALA A 32 7.59 -9.50 20.85
CA ALA A 32 9.03 -9.38 21.06
C ALA A 32 9.36 -8.38 22.17
N ASP A 33 8.67 -7.24 22.20
CA ASP A 33 8.84 -6.24 23.26
C ASP A 33 8.33 -6.72 24.64
N LEU A 34 7.18 -7.39 24.66
CA LEU A 34 6.60 -7.93 25.90
C LEU A 34 7.55 -8.92 26.59
N TYR A 35 8.20 -9.75 25.82
CA TYR A 35 9.13 -10.78 26.34
C TYR A 35 10.60 -10.32 26.33
N ALA A 36 10.86 -9.07 25.99
CA ALA A 36 12.22 -8.50 25.88
C ALA A 36 13.16 -9.41 25.06
N LEU A 37 12.67 -9.95 23.93
CA LEU A 37 13.45 -10.85 23.10
C LEU A 37 14.59 -10.11 22.41
N PRO A 38 15.83 -10.63 22.49
CA PRO A 38 17.01 -9.99 21.89
C PRO A 38 17.10 -10.32 20.39
N VAL A 39 16.02 -9.99 19.64
CA VAL A 39 15.90 -10.30 18.21
C VAL A 39 15.96 -9.03 17.37
N SER A 40 16.69 -9.09 16.27
CA SER A 40 16.80 -7.98 15.32
C SER A 40 15.50 -7.81 14.50
N PRO A 41 15.26 -6.61 13.93
CA PRO A 41 14.16 -6.41 12.98
C PRO A 41 14.19 -7.40 11.80
N LYS A 42 15.39 -7.79 11.35
CA LYS A 42 15.58 -8.79 10.29
C LYS A 42 15.07 -10.17 10.71
N GLU A 43 15.34 -10.61 11.92
CA GLU A 43 14.85 -11.89 12.45
C GLU A 43 13.34 -11.85 12.67
N LEU A 44 12.82 -10.75 13.23
CA LEU A 44 11.36 -10.55 13.35
C LEU A 44 10.67 -10.56 11.99
N SER A 45 11.32 -10.02 10.94
CA SER A 45 10.79 -10.03 9.58
C SER A 45 10.58 -11.45 9.05
N ARG A 46 11.49 -12.37 9.34
CA ARG A 46 11.37 -13.81 8.99
C ARG A 46 10.18 -14.47 9.67
N ILE A 47 9.92 -14.11 10.93
CA ILE A 47 8.79 -14.64 11.70
C ILE A 47 7.47 -14.03 11.17
N ALA A 48 7.39 -12.72 11.04
CA ALA A 48 6.19 -12.02 10.58
C ALA A 48 5.75 -12.47 9.18
N ARG A 49 6.71 -12.75 8.28
CA ARG A 49 6.46 -13.26 6.94
C ARG A 49 5.67 -14.56 6.91
N GLN A 50 5.84 -15.42 7.90
CA GLN A 50 5.12 -16.69 7.97
C GLN A 50 3.61 -16.52 8.24
N GLY A 51 3.23 -15.45 8.92
CA GLY A 51 1.83 -15.10 9.15
C GLY A 51 1.22 -14.30 7.99
N SER A 52 1.98 -13.35 7.45
CA SER A 52 1.63 -12.57 6.26
C SER A 52 2.91 -12.15 5.54
N GLY A 53 3.07 -12.53 4.27
CA GLY A 53 4.30 -12.30 3.52
C GLY A 53 4.77 -10.85 3.58
N SER A 54 3.90 -9.90 3.26
CA SER A 54 4.22 -8.47 3.26
C SER A 54 4.47 -7.86 4.66
N ALA A 55 4.10 -8.55 5.76
CA ALA A 55 4.36 -8.10 7.12
C ALA A 55 5.85 -7.93 7.43
N CYS A 56 6.71 -8.67 6.71
CA CYS A 56 8.16 -8.55 6.88
C CYS A 56 8.65 -7.12 6.64
N ARG A 57 8.05 -6.39 5.69
CA ARG A 57 8.43 -5.01 5.38
C ARG A 57 7.96 -4.01 6.43
N SER A 58 6.80 -4.26 7.03
CA SER A 58 6.18 -3.35 8.01
C SER A 58 6.90 -3.32 9.36
N LEU A 59 7.93 -4.14 9.56
CA LEU A 59 8.83 -4.10 10.74
C LEU A 59 9.97 -3.08 10.60
N PHE A 60 10.08 -2.43 9.45
CA PHE A 60 11.06 -1.38 9.17
C PHE A 60 10.36 -0.07 8.88
N GLY A 61 11.05 1.04 9.13
CA GLY A 61 10.64 2.36 8.66
C GLY A 61 11.21 2.68 7.29
N GLY A 62 10.70 3.75 6.69
CA GLY A 62 11.21 4.25 5.42
C GLY A 62 10.81 3.39 4.21
N TYR A 63 11.73 3.28 3.29
CA TYR A 63 11.60 2.54 2.04
C TYR A 63 12.19 1.15 2.22
N VAL A 64 11.41 0.12 2.01
CA VAL A 64 11.75 -1.25 2.39
C VAL A 64 11.58 -2.19 1.22
N ALA A 65 12.61 -2.96 0.91
CA ALA A 65 12.57 -4.06 -0.04
C ALA A 65 12.39 -5.40 0.68
N TRP A 66 11.79 -6.34 -0.02
CA TRP A 66 11.72 -7.74 0.41
C TRP A 66 12.42 -8.59 -0.64
N ASP A 67 13.58 -9.13 -0.27
CA ASP A 67 14.38 -9.99 -1.14
C ASP A 67 13.73 -11.37 -1.26
N MET A 68 13.66 -11.89 -2.48
CA MET A 68 13.07 -13.19 -2.76
C MET A 68 13.81 -14.32 -2.05
N GLY A 69 15.15 -14.22 -1.96
CA GLY A 69 16.01 -15.27 -1.45
C GLY A 69 16.27 -16.38 -2.48
N MET A 70 17.29 -17.20 -2.20
CA MET A 70 17.71 -18.31 -3.05
C MET A 70 17.77 -19.64 -2.28
N SER A 71 17.74 -19.58 -0.95
CA SER A 71 17.81 -20.76 -0.09
C SER A 71 16.50 -21.55 -0.13
N ALA A 72 16.60 -22.87 -0.22
CA ALA A 72 15.43 -23.75 -0.31
C ALA A 72 14.51 -23.67 0.93
N ASP A 73 15.10 -23.33 2.10
CA ASP A 73 14.35 -23.12 3.36
C ASP A 73 13.75 -21.70 3.46
N GLY A 74 14.03 -20.83 2.49
CA GLY A 74 13.62 -19.44 2.47
C GLY A 74 14.25 -18.60 3.59
N GLY A 75 15.32 -19.07 4.24
CA GLY A 75 15.96 -18.38 5.35
C GLY A 75 16.55 -17.01 5.00
N ASP A 76 16.91 -16.80 3.75
CA ASP A 76 17.45 -15.56 3.17
C ASP A 76 16.39 -14.67 2.50
N SER A 77 15.13 -15.10 2.44
CA SER A 77 14.01 -14.26 2.00
C SER A 77 13.59 -13.32 3.13
N VAL A 78 14.16 -12.13 3.19
CA VAL A 78 14.06 -11.17 4.28
C VAL A 78 13.77 -9.78 3.78
N ALA A 79 13.15 -8.94 4.64
CA ALA A 79 13.02 -7.52 4.36
C ALA A 79 14.30 -6.78 4.80
N ARG A 80 14.60 -5.70 4.09
CA ARG A 80 15.68 -4.76 4.40
C ARG A 80 15.31 -3.33 4.06
N GLU A 81 15.86 -2.39 4.80
CA GLU A 81 15.73 -0.97 4.49
C GLU A 81 16.53 -0.63 3.21
N VAL A 82 15.89 0.09 2.29
CA VAL A 82 16.51 0.68 1.10
C VAL A 82 16.99 2.10 1.42
N ALA A 83 16.14 2.86 2.13
CA ALA A 83 16.43 4.20 2.61
C ALA A 83 15.51 4.55 3.80
N PRO A 84 15.98 5.33 4.80
CA PRO A 84 15.15 5.79 5.91
C PRO A 84 14.06 6.77 5.43
N ALA A 85 12.99 6.94 6.21
CA ALA A 85 11.89 7.85 5.85
C ALA A 85 12.35 9.28 5.57
N LYS A 86 13.30 9.79 6.36
CA LYS A 86 13.92 11.11 6.20
C LYS A 86 14.73 11.28 4.91
N HIS A 87 15.05 10.19 4.20
CA HIS A 87 15.77 10.26 2.93
C HIS A 87 14.95 10.96 1.85
N TRP A 88 13.65 10.66 1.75
CA TRP A 88 12.75 11.29 0.79
C TRP A 88 11.45 11.72 1.50
N PRO A 89 11.51 12.80 2.30
CA PRO A 89 10.42 13.21 3.19
C PRO A 89 9.22 13.80 2.45
N ASP A 90 9.39 14.18 1.17
CA ASP A 90 8.36 14.81 0.35
C ASP A 90 7.41 13.80 -0.30
N MET A 91 7.71 12.50 -0.20
CA MET A 91 6.82 11.46 -0.73
C MET A 91 5.51 11.44 0.06
N ARG A 92 4.41 11.50 -0.68
CA ARG A 92 3.05 11.48 -0.19
C ARG A 92 2.24 10.42 -0.91
N ALA A 93 1.13 10.03 -0.33
CA ALA A 93 0.14 9.20 -0.99
C ALA A 93 -1.28 9.63 -0.61
N VAL A 94 -2.16 9.63 -1.60
CA VAL A 94 -3.60 9.66 -1.41
C VAL A 94 -4.16 8.30 -1.78
N ILE A 95 -4.95 7.71 -0.87
CA ILE A 95 -5.60 6.42 -1.07
C ILE A 95 -7.07 6.69 -1.36
N LEU A 96 -7.54 6.23 -2.50
CA LEU A 96 -8.94 6.28 -2.90
C LEU A 96 -9.60 4.96 -2.56
N VAL A 97 -10.41 4.95 -1.50
CA VAL A 97 -11.08 3.74 -1.00
C VAL A 97 -12.35 3.53 -1.82
N ALA A 98 -12.28 2.63 -2.79
CA ALA A 98 -13.37 2.30 -3.71
C ALA A 98 -14.38 1.32 -3.10
N SER A 99 -13.95 0.49 -2.13
CA SER A 99 -14.83 -0.42 -1.40
C SER A 99 -14.19 -0.80 -0.06
N ALA A 100 -15.00 -0.84 0.98
CA ALA A 100 -14.65 -1.44 2.27
C ALA A 100 -15.07 -2.91 2.37
N GLU A 101 -15.75 -3.45 1.35
CA GLU A 101 -16.19 -4.83 1.32
C GLU A 101 -15.03 -5.81 1.16
N LYS A 102 -15.20 -7.00 1.71
CA LYS A 102 -14.23 -8.08 1.55
C LYS A 102 -14.17 -8.51 0.09
N LYS A 103 -12.96 -8.62 -0.44
CA LYS A 103 -12.70 -9.13 -1.79
C LYS A 103 -13.21 -10.58 -1.94
N SER A 104 -13.66 -10.92 -3.15
CA SER A 104 -14.19 -12.26 -3.49
C SER A 104 -13.13 -13.35 -3.41
N VAL A 105 -11.86 -13.02 -3.72
CA VAL A 105 -10.73 -13.95 -3.66
C VAL A 105 -9.72 -13.45 -2.64
N GLY A 106 -9.49 -14.21 -1.58
CA GLY A 106 -8.48 -13.90 -0.56
C GLY A 106 -7.06 -13.93 -1.15
N SER A 107 -6.13 -13.14 -0.60
CA SER A 107 -4.76 -13.02 -1.13
C SER A 107 -4.05 -14.37 -1.21
N THR A 108 -4.16 -15.22 -0.17
CA THR A 108 -3.49 -16.52 -0.14
C THR A 108 -4.01 -17.45 -1.24
N ALA A 109 -5.33 -17.59 -1.34
CA ALA A 109 -5.94 -18.42 -2.38
C ALA A 109 -5.63 -17.87 -3.79
N GLY A 110 -5.67 -16.54 -3.97
CA GLY A 110 -5.31 -15.89 -5.22
C GLY A 110 -3.86 -16.16 -5.62
N MET A 111 -2.91 -15.99 -4.71
CA MET A 111 -1.49 -16.29 -4.97
C MET A 111 -1.27 -17.75 -5.34
N GLN A 112 -1.88 -18.69 -4.64
CA GLN A 112 -1.78 -20.12 -4.95
C GLN A 112 -2.33 -20.45 -6.33
N ALA A 113 -3.50 -19.92 -6.67
CA ALA A 113 -4.11 -20.11 -7.99
C ALA A 113 -3.25 -19.48 -9.09
N THR A 114 -2.68 -18.29 -8.87
CA THR A 114 -1.79 -17.60 -9.82
C THR A 114 -0.53 -18.41 -10.08
N VAL A 115 0.13 -18.90 -9.05
CA VAL A 115 1.33 -19.77 -9.18
C VAL A 115 1.01 -21.03 -9.99
N ALA A 116 -0.17 -21.62 -9.75
CA ALA A 116 -0.56 -22.88 -10.37
C ALA A 116 -1.03 -22.74 -11.82
N THR A 117 -1.57 -21.59 -12.21
CA THR A 117 -2.34 -21.49 -13.48
C THR A 117 -1.94 -20.36 -14.40
N SER A 118 -1.29 -19.29 -13.92
CA SER A 118 -0.93 -18.16 -14.78
C SER A 118 0.38 -18.42 -15.53
N ALA A 119 0.31 -18.37 -16.85
CA ALA A 119 1.47 -18.45 -17.72
C ALA A 119 2.37 -17.20 -17.59
N LEU A 120 1.80 -16.05 -17.23
CA LEU A 120 2.55 -14.80 -17.03
C LEU A 120 3.35 -14.78 -15.72
N PHE A 121 2.98 -15.63 -14.75
CA PHE A 121 3.60 -15.61 -13.42
C PHE A 121 5.11 -15.88 -13.49
N ARG A 122 5.52 -16.86 -14.28
CA ARG A 122 6.93 -17.24 -14.42
C ARG A 122 7.76 -16.06 -14.96
N THR A 123 7.34 -15.47 -16.05
CA THR A 123 8.04 -14.31 -16.66
C THR A 123 8.06 -13.12 -15.70
N ARG A 124 6.97 -12.91 -14.92
CA ARG A 124 6.94 -11.86 -13.91
C ARG A 124 8.01 -12.07 -12.85
N THR A 125 8.13 -13.27 -12.30
CA THR A 125 9.03 -13.56 -11.16
C THR A 125 10.48 -13.72 -11.57
N GLU A 126 10.75 -14.29 -12.74
CA GLU A 126 12.11 -14.58 -13.20
C GLU A 126 12.77 -13.39 -13.92
N ASP A 127 11.97 -12.49 -14.52
CA ASP A 127 12.49 -11.43 -15.38
C ASP A 127 12.07 -10.02 -14.94
N TRP A 128 10.76 -9.72 -14.90
CA TRP A 128 10.29 -8.36 -14.67
C TRP A 128 10.52 -7.84 -13.25
N VAL A 129 10.16 -8.62 -12.24
CA VAL A 129 10.29 -8.18 -10.83
C VAL A 129 11.75 -7.96 -10.43
N PRO A 130 12.70 -8.86 -10.74
CA PRO A 130 14.11 -8.62 -10.42
C PRO A 130 14.66 -7.32 -11.02
N ARG A 131 14.37 -7.04 -12.29
CA ARG A 131 14.79 -5.80 -12.96
C ARG A 131 14.18 -4.56 -12.32
N ARG A 132 12.86 -4.57 -12.11
CA ARG A 132 12.13 -3.45 -11.50
C ARG A 132 12.55 -3.20 -10.05
N MET A 133 12.94 -4.23 -9.30
CA MET A 133 13.52 -4.04 -7.97
C MET A 133 14.78 -3.19 -8.02
N VAL A 134 15.69 -3.48 -8.95
CA VAL A 134 16.94 -2.69 -9.13
C VAL A 134 16.63 -1.26 -9.53
N GLU A 135 15.74 -1.07 -10.51
CA GLU A 135 15.31 0.25 -10.99
C GLU A 135 14.64 1.07 -9.88
N MET A 136 13.72 0.45 -9.12
CA MET A 136 13.01 1.08 -8.02
C MET A 136 13.96 1.50 -6.90
N GLU A 137 14.89 0.64 -6.50
CA GLU A 137 15.88 1.00 -5.48
C GLU A 137 16.79 2.15 -5.92
N ALA A 138 17.20 2.16 -7.18
CA ALA A 138 17.99 3.26 -7.74
C ALA A 138 17.19 4.57 -7.73
N ALA A 139 15.91 4.54 -8.15
CA ALA A 139 15.01 5.69 -8.14
C ALA A 139 14.81 6.24 -6.73
N ILE A 140 14.58 5.37 -5.73
CA ILE A 140 14.45 5.77 -4.33
C ILE A 140 15.71 6.45 -3.82
N ARG A 141 16.90 5.85 -4.06
CA ARG A 141 18.18 6.43 -3.64
C ARG A 141 18.48 7.78 -4.29
N ALA A 142 18.11 7.93 -5.57
CA ALA A 142 18.27 9.17 -6.32
C ALA A 142 17.17 10.21 -6.07
N ARG A 143 16.06 9.83 -5.41
CA ARG A 143 14.82 10.62 -5.32
C ARG A 143 14.27 10.98 -6.71
N ASP A 144 14.40 10.06 -7.65
CA ASP A 144 13.91 10.21 -9.01
C ASP A 144 12.44 9.79 -9.11
N PHE A 145 11.53 10.77 -8.98
CA PHE A 145 10.10 10.51 -9.05
C PHE A 145 9.65 10.04 -10.44
N GLN A 146 10.31 10.45 -11.52
CA GLN A 146 9.95 10.02 -12.87
C GLN A 146 10.11 8.50 -13.02
N THR A 147 11.28 7.98 -12.64
CA THR A 147 11.56 6.53 -12.67
C THR A 147 10.71 5.79 -11.63
N PHE A 148 10.57 6.32 -10.41
CA PHE A 148 9.71 5.75 -9.37
C PHE A 148 8.28 5.57 -9.86
N ALA A 149 7.71 6.61 -10.48
CA ALA A 149 6.33 6.60 -10.96
C ALA A 149 6.13 5.62 -12.12
N ASP A 150 7.04 5.62 -13.11
CA ASP A 150 6.97 4.70 -14.25
C ASP A 150 7.04 3.24 -13.81
N VAL A 151 8.02 2.89 -12.98
CA VAL A 151 8.19 1.52 -12.45
C VAL A 151 6.98 1.10 -11.62
N THR A 152 6.47 1.99 -10.74
CA THR A 152 5.29 1.72 -9.90
C THR A 152 4.07 1.36 -10.74
N MET A 153 3.73 2.19 -11.73
CA MET A 153 2.55 1.99 -12.58
C MET A 153 2.69 0.76 -13.47
N ARG A 154 3.86 0.55 -14.08
CA ARG A 154 4.13 -0.64 -14.92
C ARG A 154 4.06 -1.93 -14.11
N ASP A 155 4.58 -1.93 -12.88
CA ASP A 155 4.52 -3.14 -12.05
C ASP A 155 3.11 -3.44 -11.57
N SER A 156 2.34 -2.41 -11.21
CA SER A 156 0.92 -2.56 -10.87
C SER A 156 0.13 -3.15 -12.05
N ASN A 157 0.33 -2.64 -13.26
CA ASN A 157 -0.33 -3.16 -14.46
C ASN A 157 0.05 -4.63 -14.74
N ASN A 158 1.33 -4.97 -14.62
CA ASN A 158 1.79 -6.34 -14.82
C ASN A 158 1.25 -7.30 -13.75
N PHE A 159 1.16 -6.86 -12.49
CA PHE A 159 0.54 -7.62 -11.40
C PHE A 159 -0.92 -7.96 -11.72
N HIS A 160 -1.73 -6.97 -12.11
CA HIS A 160 -3.14 -7.19 -12.43
C HIS A 160 -3.36 -7.97 -13.72
N ALA A 161 -2.47 -7.84 -14.70
CA ALA A 161 -2.47 -8.71 -15.89
C ALA A 161 -2.24 -10.19 -15.51
N THR A 162 -1.31 -10.44 -14.58
CA THR A 162 -1.04 -11.79 -14.04
C THR A 162 -2.23 -12.32 -13.24
N CYS A 163 -2.93 -11.48 -12.49
CA CYS A 163 -4.18 -11.85 -11.82
C CYS A 163 -5.28 -12.23 -12.83
N LEU A 164 -5.42 -11.45 -13.89
CA LEU A 164 -6.40 -11.74 -14.95
C LEU A 164 -6.09 -13.02 -15.73
N ASP A 165 -4.81 -13.33 -15.93
CA ASP A 165 -4.33 -14.57 -16.58
C ASP A 165 -4.49 -15.82 -15.69
N THR A 166 -4.76 -15.65 -14.41
CA THR A 166 -5.05 -16.75 -13.47
C THR A 166 -6.35 -17.46 -13.86
N HIS A 167 -6.41 -18.77 -13.71
CA HIS A 167 -7.64 -19.53 -14.00
C HIS A 167 -8.20 -20.18 -12.71
N PRO A 168 -9.48 -19.90 -12.33
CA PRO A 168 -10.35 -18.83 -12.86
C PRO A 168 -9.75 -17.42 -12.70
N PRO A 169 -10.11 -16.45 -13.58
CA PRO A 169 -9.50 -15.12 -13.54
C PRO A 169 -9.80 -14.39 -12.24
N ILE A 170 -8.81 -13.68 -11.75
CA ILE A 170 -8.93 -12.86 -10.54
C ILE A 170 -9.08 -11.39 -10.94
N LEU A 171 -10.23 -10.81 -10.62
CA LEU A 171 -10.60 -9.44 -10.94
C LEU A 171 -10.63 -8.61 -9.64
N TYR A 172 -9.48 -8.04 -9.25
CA TYR A 172 -9.42 -7.17 -8.08
C TYR A 172 -9.89 -5.76 -8.35
N MET A 173 -9.67 -5.26 -9.56
CA MET A 173 -10.02 -3.89 -9.97
C MET A 173 -11.47 -3.79 -10.43
N ASN A 174 -12.16 -2.72 -10.01
CA ASN A 174 -13.51 -2.36 -10.42
C ASN A 174 -13.52 -1.08 -11.29
N ASP A 175 -14.70 -0.53 -11.59
CA ASP A 175 -14.83 0.69 -12.40
C ASP A 175 -14.18 1.91 -11.76
N ALA A 176 -14.27 2.06 -10.44
CA ALA A 176 -13.60 3.13 -9.72
C ALA A 176 -12.06 3.00 -9.80
N SER A 177 -11.55 1.77 -9.74
CA SER A 177 -10.11 1.50 -9.94
C SER A 177 -9.65 1.94 -11.33
N ARG A 178 -10.40 1.58 -12.37
CA ARG A 178 -10.09 1.99 -13.76
C ARG A 178 -10.19 3.50 -13.94
N ALA A 179 -11.17 4.13 -13.30
CA ALA A 179 -11.30 5.59 -13.30
C ALA A 179 -10.12 6.27 -12.58
N ALA A 180 -9.62 5.70 -11.47
CA ALA A 180 -8.44 6.22 -10.78
C ALA A 180 -7.18 6.16 -11.66
N VAL A 181 -6.97 5.07 -12.41
CA VAL A 181 -5.90 4.97 -13.42
C VAL A 181 -6.00 6.12 -14.42
N ARG A 182 -7.18 6.31 -15.04
CA ARG A 182 -7.41 7.38 -16.03
C ARG A 182 -7.22 8.78 -15.46
N ALA A 183 -7.66 9.00 -14.22
CA ALA A 183 -7.46 10.28 -13.54
C ALA A 183 -5.97 10.61 -13.38
N VAL A 184 -5.16 9.65 -12.94
CA VAL A 184 -3.71 9.83 -12.80
C VAL A 184 -3.04 10.08 -14.16
N GLU A 185 -3.43 9.34 -15.20
CA GLU A 185 -2.93 9.59 -16.56
C GLU A 185 -3.23 11.02 -17.02
N LYS A 186 -4.45 11.52 -16.80
CA LYS A 186 -4.85 12.89 -17.17
C LYS A 186 -4.15 13.97 -16.35
N ILE A 187 -3.92 13.72 -15.06
CA ILE A 187 -3.12 14.63 -14.21
C ILE A 187 -1.70 14.74 -14.74
N ASN A 188 -1.07 13.62 -15.06
CA ASN A 188 0.29 13.58 -15.64
C ASN A 188 0.36 14.25 -17.02
N GLU A 189 -0.63 13.99 -17.88
CA GLU A 189 -0.74 14.63 -19.19
C GLU A 189 -0.83 16.17 -19.06
N ALA A 190 -1.69 16.66 -18.18
CA ALA A 190 -1.85 18.09 -17.92
C ALA A 190 -0.59 18.73 -17.32
N ALA A 191 0.19 17.98 -16.54
CA ALA A 191 1.47 18.44 -15.98
C ALA A 191 2.64 18.35 -16.96
N GLY A 192 2.50 17.64 -18.09
CA GLY A 192 3.57 17.40 -19.07
C GLY A 192 4.71 16.52 -18.54
N LYS A 193 4.57 15.92 -17.37
CA LYS A 193 5.53 15.00 -16.73
C LYS A 193 4.80 14.09 -15.73
N LEU A 194 5.46 13.04 -15.25
CA LEU A 194 4.90 12.19 -14.19
C LEU A 194 4.95 12.93 -12.84
N VAL A 195 3.80 13.34 -12.33
CA VAL A 195 3.62 13.98 -11.01
C VAL A 195 2.82 13.10 -10.06
N ALA A 196 2.23 12.02 -10.57
CA ALA A 196 1.45 11.05 -9.83
C ALA A 196 1.70 9.63 -10.33
N ALA A 197 1.64 8.64 -9.43
CA ALA A 197 1.78 7.23 -9.78
C ALA A 197 0.72 6.40 -9.04
N TYR A 198 -0.11 5.68 -9.78
CA TYR A 198 -1.07 4.75 -9.19
C TYR A 198 -0.45 3.38 -8.95
N THR A 199 -0.94 2.71 -7.91
CA THR A 199 -0.73 1.28 -7.70
C THR A 199 -1.94 0.67 -6.99
N PHE A 200 -2.10 -0.64 -7.16
CA PHE A 200 -3.15 -1.43 -6.52
C PHE A 200 -2.53 -2.71 -5.95
N ASP A 201 -3.00 -3.11 -4.79
CA ASP A 201 -2.76 -4.43 -4.22
C ASP A 201 -3.93 -5.37 -4.60
N ALA A 202 -4.10 -6.48 -3.93
CA ALA A 202 -5.19 -7.45 -4.13
C ALA A 202 -6.55 -6.88 -3.68
N GLY A 203 -7.01 -5.83 -4.35
CA GLY A 203 -8.28 -5.13 -4.06
C GLY A 203 -8.47 -3.91 -4.96
N PRO A 204 -9.65 -3.26 -4.92
CA PRO A 204 -10.01 -2.18 -5.83
C PRO A 204 -9.48 -0.81 -5.42
N ASN A 205 -8.87 -0.67 -4.24
CA ASN A 205 -8.47 0.60 -3.67
C ASN A 205 -7.19 1.11 -4.32
N ALA A 206 -7.21 2.32 -4.86
CA ALA A 206 -6.07 2.95 -5.50
C ALA A 206 -5.18 3.65 -4.48
N VAL A 207 -3.88 3.40 -4.53
CA VAL A 207 -2.86 4.22 -3.87
C VAL A 207 -2.22 5.10 -4.94
N VAL A 208 -2.26 6.41 -4.76
CA VAL A 208 -1.67 7.37 -5.71
C VAL A 208 -0.54 8.10 -4.99
N TYR A 209 0.69 7.83 -5.41
CA TYR A 209 1.89 8.50 -4.92
C TYR A 209 2.13 9.82 -5.63
N TYR A 210 2.68 10.80 -4.92
CA TYR A 210 3.09 12.11 -5.44
C TYR A 210 4.09 12.77 -4.49
N GLU A 211 4.82 13.78 -4.97
CA GLU A 211 5.67 14.60 -4.12
C GLU A 211 4.91 15.82 -3.57
N ALA A 212 5.29 16.29 -2.40
CA ALA A 212 4.64 17.40 -1.69
C ALA A 212 4.49 18.66 -2.54
N GLU A 213 5.44 18.97 -3.42
CA GLU A 213 5.35 20.10 -4.36
C GLU A 213 4.18 19.99 -5.34
N ASN A 214 3.78 18.76 -5.67
CA ASN A 214 2.68 18.45 -6.60
C ASN A 214 1.34 18.20 -5.88
N GLU A 215 1.26 18.40 -4.55
CA GLU A 215 0.06 18.10 -3.74
C GLU A 215 -1.20 18.78 -4.29
N LYS A 216 -1.12 20.05 -4.68
CA LYS A 216 -2.27 20.77 -5.27
C LYS A 216 -2.73 20.15 -6.58
N LEU A 217 -1.79 19.72 -7.43
CA LEU A 217 -2.11 19.12 -8.72
C LEU A 217 -2.74 17.75 -8.56
N VAL A 218 -2.27 16.94 -7.61
CA VAL A 218 -2.68 15.55 -7.43
C VAL A 218 -3.79 15.44 -6.37
N ALA A 219 -3.44 15.53 -5.09
CA ALA A 219 -4.42 15.40 -4.00
C ALA A 219 -5.47 16.52 -4.06
N GLY A 220 -5.09 17.73 -4.47
CA GLY A 220 -6.01 18.86 -4.63
C GLY A 220 -7.05 18.65 -5.73
N ALA A 221 -6.70 18.00 -6.85
CA ALA A 221 -7.66 17.65 -7.91
C ALA A 221 -8.68 16.62 -7.40
N PHE A 222 -8.22 15.58 -6.65
CA PHE A 222 -9.12 14.63 -6.01
C PHE A 222 -9.99 15.29 -4.94
N LYS A 223 -9.44 16.22 -4.14
CA LYS A 223 -10.20 16.96 -3.13
C LYS A 223 -11.31 17.79 -3.77
N ALA A 224 -11.01 18.49 -4.86
CA ALA A 224 -12.04 19.27 -5.58
C ALA A 224 -13.16 18.40 -6.17
N LEU A 225 -12.86 17.13 -6.48
CA LEU A 225 -13.83 16.18 -7.01
C LEU A 225 -14.62 15.45 -5.92
N LEU A 226 -13.99 15.12 -4.80
CA LEU A 226 -14.45 14.19 -3.76
C LEU A 226 -14.59 14.89 -2.40
N GLU A 227 -14.86 16.18 -2.36
CA GLU A 227 -14.91 16.98 -1.13
C GLU A 227 -16.01 16.51 -0.15
N ASP A 228 -17.05 15.85 -0.68
CA ASP A 228 -18.14 15.26 0.08
C ASP A 228 -17.80 13.92 0.72
N LYS A 229 -16.62 13.36 0.44
CA LYS A 229 -16.20 12.06 0.97
C LYS A 229 -15.42 12.21 2.28
N GLU A 230 -15.54 11.19 3.15
CA GLU A 230 -14.79 11.09 4.40
C GLU A 230 -13.27 11.11 4.15
N GLY A 231 -12.51 11.72 5.06
CA GLY A 231 -11.05 11.68 5.10
C GLY A 231 -10.36 13.02 4.88
N TRP A 232 -11.10 14.06 4.52
CA TRP A 232 -10.56 15.43 4.38
C TRP A 232 -10.65 16.27 5.65
N GLU A 233 -11.31 15.76 6.71
CA GLU A 233 -11.63 16.50 7.94
C GLU A 233 -10.43 16.60 8.90
N ASN A 234 -9.43 15.72 8.76
CA ASN A 234 -8.23 15.75 9.58
C ASN A 234 -7.30 16.92 9.19
N GLU A 235 -6.32 17.23 10.02
CA GLU A 235 -5.41 18.38 9.80
C GLU A 235 -4.75 18.31 8.41
N ARG A 236 -4.29 17.13 7.99
CA ARG A 236 -3.64 16.94 6.71
C ARG A 236 -4.59 17.18 5.55
N GLY A 237 -5.82 16.65 5.63
CA GLY A 237 -6.85 16.85 4.62
C GLY A 237 -7.26 18.32 4.50
N LYS A 238 -7.39 19.02 5.61
CA LYS A 238 -7.69 20.47 5.62
C LYS A 238 -6.58 21.29 4.97
N ALA A 239 -5.32 20.91 5.16
CA ALA A 239 -4.16 21.61 4.59
C ALA A 239 -4.05 21.48 3.06
N VAL A 240 -4.57 20.41 2.46
CA VAL A 240 -4.58 20.21 1.01
C VAL A 240 -5.40 21.32 0.34
N ARG A 241 -4.77 22.09 -0.55
CA ARG A 241 -5.43 23.14 -1.33
C ARG A 241 -6.21 22.51 -2.48
N TYR A 242 -7.39 23.04 -2.79
CA TYR A 242 -8.18 22.62 -3.94
C TYR A 242 -7.40 22.81 -5.24
N GLY A 243 -7.35 21.75 -6.04
CA GLY A 243 -6.80 21.73 -7.38
C GLY A 243 -7.89 21.91 -8.45
N ASP A 244 -7.56 21.54 -9.68
CA ASP A 244 -8.50 21.60 -10.81
C ASP A 244 -9.02 20.19 -11.15
N ALA A 245 -10.26 19.88 -10.74
CA ALA A 245 -10.88 18.60 -11.07
C ALA A 245 -11.27 18.47 -12.56
N ARG A 246 -11.29 19.58 -13.33
CA ARG A 246 -11.63 19.58 -14.77
C ARG A 246 -10.57 18.91 -15.62
N VAL A 247 -9.39 18.64 -15.07
CA VAL A 247 -8.37 17.80 -15.71
C VAL A 247 -8.89 16.40 -16.00
N MET A 248 -9.86 15.93 -15.22
CA MET A 248 -10.47 14.60 -15.38
C MET A 248 -11.66 14.68 -16.33
N GLU A 249 -11.76 13.73 -17.25
CA GLU A 249 -12.89 13.60 -18.16
C GLU A 249 -14.20 13.41 -17.37
N PRO A 250 -15.36 13.93 -17.86
CA PRO A 250 -16.63 13.84 -17.12
C PRO A 250 -17.02 12.41 -16.72
N ALA A 251 -16.78 11.42 -17.58
CA ALA A 251 -17.06 10.02 -17.29
C ALA A 251 -16.17 9.46 -16.16
N VAL A 252 -14.90 9.84 -16.14
CA VAL A 252 -13.92 9.49 -15.10
C VAL A 252 -14.33 10.13 -13.77
N ALA A 253 -14.63 11.42 -13.80
CA ALA A 253 -15.09 12.17 -12.62
C ALA A 253 -16.35 11.55 -12.02
N LYS A 254 -17.33 11.19 -12.85
CA LYS A 254 -18.57 10.53 -12.42
C LYS A 254 -18.27 9.18 -11.75
N ALA A 255 -17.48 8.31 -12.40
CA ALA A 255 -17.15 6.99 -11.87
C ALA A 255 -16.41 7.07 -10.52
N LEU A 256 -15.52 8.07 -10.34
CA LEU A 256 -14.84 8.31 -9.06
C LEU A 256 -15.82 8.79 -7.98
N LYS A 257 -16.70 9.75 -8.28
CA LYS A 257 -17.71 10.24 -7.31
C LYS A 257 -18.64 9.13 -6.83
N GLU A 258 -19.08 8.27 -7.73
CA GLU A 258 -19.98 7.15 -7.42
C GLU A 258 -19.25 5.99 -6.72
N GLY A 259 -18.00 5.74 -7.10
CA GLY A 259 -17.27 4.56 -6.67
C GLY A 259 -16.33 4.76 -5.48
N ILE A 260 -15.94 6.00 -5.13
CA ILE A 260 -15.07 6.27 -3.98
C ILE A 260 -15.91 6.66 -2.77
N GLY A 261 -15.75 5.94 -1.66
CA GLY A 261 -16.47 6.21 -0.41
C GLY A 261 -15.66 7.04 0.59
N ARG A 262 -14.34 6.89 0.59
CA ARG A 262 -13.43 7.51 1.57
C ARG A 262 -12.08 7.83 0.93
N VAL A 263 -11.39 8.82 1.49
CA VAL A 263 -10.01 9.16 1.13
C VAL A 263 -9.11 9.06 2.35
N ILE A 264 -7.88 8.57 2.18
CA ILE A 264 -6.87 8.52 3.23
C ILE A 264 -5.60 9.22 2.71
N LEU A 265 -5.13 10.21 3.45
CA LEU A 265 -3.87 10.90 3.15
C LEU A 265 -2.76 10.35 4.05
N THR A 266 -1.64 9.95 3.45
CA THR A 266 -0.52 9.36 4.17
C THR A 266 0.82 9.75 3.56
N GLY A 267 1.89 9.24 4.12
CA GLY A 267 3.27 9.40 3.65
C GLY A 267 4.12 8.24 4.15
N VAL A 268 5.43 8.35 3.97
CA VAL A 268 6.37 7.33 4.42
C VAL A 268 6.46 7.34 5.95
N GLY A 269 6.26 6.18 6.57
CA GLY A 269 6.27 5.98 8.02
C GLY A 269 7.64 5.54 8.56
N GLU A 270 7.82 5.69 9.88
CA GLU A 270 9.07 5.32 10.59
C GLU A 270 9.09 3.86 11.08
N GLY A 271 8.08 3.05 10.71
CA GLY A 271 7.94 1.67 11.18
C GLY A 271 7.16 1.55 12.49
N PRO A 272 7.25 0.40 13.17
CA PRO A 272 6.53 0.17 14.42
C PRO A 272 7.02 1.09 15.53
N MET A 273 6.10 1.70 16.24
CA MET A 273 6.39 2.60 17.36
C MET A 273 5.63 2.14 18.62
N LYS A 274 6.29 2.25 19.77
CA LYS A 274 5.61 2.11 21.05
C LYS A 274 4.83 3.40 21.33
N VAL A 275 3.58 3.26 21.74
CA VAL A 275 2.71 4.37 22.12
C VAL A 275 2.23 4.20 23.55
N GLU A 276 1.85 5.29 24.19
CA GLU A 276 1.30 5.29 25.56
C GLU A 276 -0.22 5.02 25.59
N THR A 277 -0.88 5.11 24.44
CA THR A 277 -2.32 4.81 24.32
C THR A 277 -2.53 3.29 24.32
N HIS A 278 -3.40 2.84 25.19
CA HIS A 278 -3.73 1.41 25.34
C HIS A 278 -5.05 1.08 24.65
N LEU A 279 -5.14 -0.14 24.12
CA LEU A 279 -6.38 -0.72 23.58
C LEU A 279 -7.14 -1.56 24.62
N VAL A 280 -6.66 -1.57 25.85
CA VAL A 280 -7.27 -2.26 26.97
C VAL A 280 -7.44 -1.28 28.14
N ASP A 281 -8.51 -1.46 28.91
CA ASP A 281 -8.74 -0.72 30.16
C ASP A 281 -7.90 -1.26 31.34
N GLU A 282 -8.06 -0.68 32.51
CA GLU A 282 -7.34 -1.06 33.74
C GLU A 282 -7.65 -2.51 34.18
N THR A 283 -8.76 -3.10 33.74
CA THR A 283 -9.13 -4.48 34.01
C THR A 283 -8.58 -5.47 32.98
N GLY A 284 -7.95 -4.95 31.92
CA GLY A 284 -7.44 -5.71 30.78
C GLY A 284 -8.52 -6.08 29.76
N GLU A 285 -9.70 -5.47 29.81
CA GLU A 285 -10.73 -5.63 28.80
C GLU A 285 -10.51 -4.69 27.62
N ALA A 286 -10.93 -5.12 26.41
CA ALA A 286 -10.76 -4.33 25.20
C ALA A 286 -11.59 -3.03 25.25
N ILE A 287 -10.95 -1.90 25.01
CA ILE A 287 -11.64 -0.63 24.77
C ILE A 287 -12.12 -0.66 23.32
N ILE A 288 -13.42 -0.90 23.12
CA ILE A 288 -14.02 -0.91 21.78
C ILE A 288 -14.32 0.54 21.41
N ALA A 289 -13.62 1.08 20.41
CA ALA A 289 -14.00 2.34 19.80
C ALA A 289 -15.40 2.16 19.15
N ARG A 290 -16.37 2.96 19.58
CA ARG A 290 -17.73 2.97 19.05
C ARG A 290 -17.81 3.83 17.79
#